data_5cd782c4ea10f37bb12573131fdeec64
#
_entry.id   5cd782c4ea10f37bb12573131fdeec64
#
_cell.length_a   1.000
_cell.length_b   1.000
_cell.length_c   1.000
_cell.angle_alpha   90.00
_cell.angle_beta   90.00
_cell.angle_gamma   90.00
#
_symmetry.space_group_name_H-M   'P 1'
#
loop_
_entity.id
_entity.type
_entity.pdbx_description
1 polymer ?
#
loop_
_entity_poly.entity_id
_entity_poly.type
_entity_poly.pdbx_seq_one_letter_code
_entity_poly.pdbx_strand_id
1 'polypeptide(L)'
;DVFGEEENVNKPVAEKETTDYNLKDILDTQNIKINVDVPDKDSALKYLANFAVKNGLASDSEEVYDKYLAREKESSTGMTDGFAIPHAQSAAIKQSAMLVLKLKNPIDWNSLDGQKIDTVISFLIPAKDSKTHLQYLSNTAKLLTHKDFIEKLKEAKTPEEIKKLFDGE
;
A
#
# COMPACT_ATOMS: atom_id res chain seq x y z
N ASP A 1 3.54 20.28 28.75
CA ASP A 1 3.62 19.82 28.30
C ASP A 1 3.14 19.36 27.72
N VAL A 2 3.13 19.90 28.43
CA VAL A 2 2.40 19.29 27.57
C VAL A 2 3.10 18.51 26.63
N PHE A 3 4.22 18.91 26.39
CA PHE A 3 4.95 18.21 25.47
C PHE A 3 6.10 17.56 26.01
N GLY A 4 6.72 18.12 26.95
CA GLY A 4 7.96 17.65 27.39
C GLY A 4 7.91 16.29 28.01
N GLU A 5 6.97 16.10 28.85
CA GLU A 5 7.06 14.86 29.54
C GLU A 5 6.46 13.77 28.83
N GLU A 6 5.55 14.02 27.97
CA GLU A 6 5.04 12.90 27.29
C GLU A 6 6.03 12.27 26.43
N GLU A 7 7.06 12.96 26.06
CA GLU A 7 8.05 12.37 25.25
C GLU A 7 8.71 11.21 25.86
N ASN A 8 9.01 11.31 27.12
CA ASN A 8 9.76 10.24 27.72
C ASN A 8 8.97 9.01 27.97
N VAL A 9 7.74 9.18 28.35
CA VAL A 9 6.95 8.05 28.74
C VAL A 9 6.51 7.26 27.56
N ASN A 10 6.27 7.92 26.46
CA ASN A 10 5.65 7.27 25.32
C ASN A 10 6.58 6.57 24.40
N LYS A 11 7.88 6.81 24.50
CA LYS A 11 8.79 6.23 23.56
C LYS A 11 8.77 4.73 23.48
N PRO A 12 8.84 4.01 24.59
CA PRO A 12 8.82 2.54 24.48
C PRO A 12 7.54 2.03 23.87
N VAL A 13 6.43 2.67 24.17
CA VAL A 13 5.16 2.24 23.63
C VAL A 13 5.11 2.49 22.14
N ALA A 14 5.59 3.65 21.72
CA ALA A 14 5.58 3.97 20.31
C ALA A 14 6.46 3.02 19.51
N GLU A 15 7.61 2.67 20.04
CA GLU A 15 8.48 1.73 19.37
C GLU A 15 7.84 0.37 19.24
N LYS A 16 7.16 -0.05 20.29
CA LYS A 16 6.50 -1.34 20.27
C LYS A 16 5.39 -1.37 19.24
N GLU A 17 4.62 -0.30 19.17
CA GLU A 17 3.55 -0.23 18.18
C GLU A 17 4.10 -0.28 16.77
N THR A 18 5.19 0.44 16.52
CA THR A 18 5.81 0.43 15.21
C THR A 18 6.28 -0.95 14.83
N THR A 19 6.84 -1.70 15.81
CA THR A 19 7.30 -3.04 15.59
C THR A 19 6.16 -3.99 15.25
N ASP A 20 4.99 -3.77 15.84
CA ASP A 20 3.85 -4.65 15.65
C ASP A 20 3.20 -4.50 14.27
N TYR A 21 3.52 -3.45 13.52
CA TYR A 21 2.90 -3.21 12.22
C TYR A 21 3.95 -3.17 11.12
N ASN A 22 4.73 -4.25 11.03
CA ASN A 22 5.73 -4.39 9.98
C ASN A 22 5.09 -4.78 8.67
N LEU A 23 5.50 -4.11 7.59
CA LEU A 23 4.95 -4.38 6.27
C LEU A 23 5.22 -5.81 5.81
N LYS A 24 6.35 -6.37 6.21
CA LYS A 24 6.69 -7.74 5.81
C LYS A 24 5.65 -8.75 6.29
N ASP A 25 4.94 -8.44 7.36
CA ASP A 25 3.97 -9.37 7.92
C ASP A 25 2.68 -9.42 7.11
N ILE A 26 2.44 -8.45 6.25
CA ILE A 26 1.22 -8.40 5.44
C ILE A 26 1.51 -8.46 3.94
N LEU A 27 2.75 -8.74 3.57
CA LEU A 27 3.14 -8.84 2.16
C LEU A 27 3.69 -10.23 1.85
N ASP A 28 2.95 -10.98 1.04
CA ASP A 28 3.42 -12.26 0.52
C ASP A 28 3.81 -12.10 -0.93
N THR A 29 4.75 -12.92 -1.38
CA THR A 29 5.21 -12.88 -2.77
C THR A 29 4.06 -13.02 -3.76
N GLN A 30 3.06 -13.85 -3.43
CA GLN A 30 1.91 -14.04 -4.32
C GLN A 30 1.07 -12.78 -4.47
N ASN A 31 1.25 -11.80 -3.60
CA ASN A 31 0.52 -10.54 -3.66
C ASN A 31 1.27 -9.45 -4.41
N ILE A 32 2.33 -9.84 -5.11
CA ILE A 32 3.14 -8.92 -5.90
C ILE A 32 3.05 -9.33 -7.37
N LYS A 33 2.70 -8.38 -8.22
CA LYS A 33 2.64 -8.61 -9.67
C LYS A 33 3.48 -7.57 -10.38
N ILE A 34 4.26 -8.03 -11.34
CA ILE A 34 5.05 -7.12 -12.16
C ILE A 34 4.51 -7.15 -13.58
N ASN A 35 4.91 -6.17 -14.37
CA ASN A 35 4.55 -6.08 -15.77
C ASN A 35 3.03 -6.09 -15.99
N VAL A 36 2.30 -5.40 -15.10
CA VAL A 36 0.84 -5.32 -15.18
C VAL A 36 0.45 -4.29 -16.23
N ASP A 37 -0.35 -4.70 -17.20
CA ASP A 37 -0.74 -3.84 -18.32
C ASP A 37 -2.17 -3.38 -18.13
N VAL A 38 -2.34 -2.17 -17.62
CA VAL A 38 -3.67 -1.56 -17.45
C VAL A 38 -3.61 -0.14 -18.04
N PRO A 39 -4.69 0.30 -18.68
CA PRO A 39 -4.65 1.58 -19.40
C PRO A 39 -4.84 2.81 -18.52
N ASP A 40 -5.47 2.67 -17.35
CA ASP A 40 -5.79 3.82 -16.53
C ASP A 40 -6.00 3.44 -15.07
N LYS A 41 -6.22 4.46 -14.26
CA LYS A 41 -6.41 4.31 -12.82
C LYS A 41 -7.60 3.40 -12.49
N ASP A 42 -8.71 3.60 -13.17
CA ASP A 42 -9.91 2.82 -12.92
C ASP A 42 -9.65 1.34 -13.14
N SER A 43 -8.98 1.01 -14.23
CA SER A 43 -8.63 -0.37 -14.55
C SER A 43 -7.66 -0.95 -13.54
N ALA A 44 -6.75 -0.13 -13.05
CA ALA A 44 -5.80 -0.58 -12.03
C ALA A 44 -6.53 -0.92 -10.72
N LEU A 45 -7.51 -0.11 -10.33
CA LEU A 45 -8.28 -0.38 -9.13
C LEU A 45 -9.12 -1.63 -9.26
N LYS A 46 -9.70 -1.85 -10.44
CA LYS A 46 -10.42 -3.09 -10.71
C LYS A 46 -9.51 -4.30 -10.65
N TYR A 47 -8.31 -4.15 -11.20
CA TYR A 47 -7.32 -5.21 -11.17
C TYR A 47 -6.98 -5.58 -9.73
N LEU A 48 -6.75 -4.58 -8.88
CA LEU A 48 -6.44 -4.82 -7.48
C LEU A 48 -7.58 -5.55 -6.77
N ALA A 49 -8.82 -5.14 -7.03
CA ALA A 49 -9.97 -5.78 -6.38
C ALA A 49 -10.09 -7.25 -6.79
N ASN A 50 -9.92 -7.53 -8.08
CA ASN A 50 -9.99 -8.90 -8.58
C ASN A 50 -8.83 -9.75 -8.06
N PHE A 51 -7.66 -9.13 -7.98
CA PHE A 51 -6.46 -9.79 -7.48
C PHE A 51 -6.63 -10.17 -6.01
N ALA A 52 -7.25 -9.28 -5.22
CA ALA A 52 -7.52 -9.55 -3.81
C ALA A 52 -8.42 -10.77 -3.63
N VAL A 53 -9.46 -10.89 -4.46
CA VAL A 53 -10.36 -12.03 -4.37
C VAL A 53 -9.68 -13.30 -4.84
N LYS A 54 -8.93 -13.21 -5.94
CA LYS A 54 -8.22 -14.36 -6.48
C LYS A 54 -7.25 -14.94 -5.46
N ASN A 55 -6.62 -14.08 -4.67
CA ASN A 55 -5.64 -14.51 -3.68
C ASN A 55 -6.27 -14.83 -2.31
N GLY A 56 -7.59 -14.86 -2.24
CA GLY A 56 -8.28 -15.26 -1.01
C GLY A 56 -8.29 -14.20 0.07
N LEU A 57 -7.98 -12.96 -0.26
CA LEU A 57 -7.91 -11.88 0.72
C LEU A 57 -9.23 -11.15 0.88
N ALA A 58 -10.13 -11.30 -0.06
CA ALA A 58 -11.42 -10.65 -0.02
C ALA A 58 -12.48 -11.56 -0.64
N SER A 59 -13.73 -11.36 -0.26
CA SER A 59 -14.84 -12.21 -0.72
C SER A 59 -15.66 -11.59 -1.84
N ASP A 60 -15.47 -10.29 -2.13
CA ASP A 60 -16.34 -9.59 -3.08
C ASP A 60 -15.53 -8.49 -3.77
N SER A 61 -15.19 -8.71 -5.04
CA SER A 61 -14.34 -7.76 -5.76
C SER A 61 -15.07 -6.44 -6.03
N GLU A 62 -16.38 -6.48 -6.25
CA GLU A 62 -17.13 -5.26 -6.52
C GLU A 62 -17.15 -4.35 -5.29
N GLU A 63 -17.34 -4.95 -4.13
CA GLU A 63 -17.32 -4.19 -2.88
C GLU A 63 -15.95 -3.56 -2.64
N VAL A 64 -14.86 -4.32 -2.87
CA VAL A 64 -13.52 -3.80 -2.69
C VAL A 64 -13.25 -2.65 -3.68
N TYR A 65 -13.65 -2.83 -4.92
CA TYR A 65 -13.50 -1.81 -5.94
C TYR A 65 -14.25 -0.53 -5.55
N ASP A 66 -15.48 -0.66 -5.06
CA ASP A 66 -16.27 0.48 -4.65
C ASP A 66 -15.59 1.24 -3.50
N LYS A 67 -14.94 0.52 -2.60
CA LYS A 67 -14.23 1.16 -1.49
C LYS A 67 -12.98 1.89 -1.97
N TYR A 68 -12.26 1.32 -2.94
CA TYR A 68 -11.16 2.04 -3.56
C TYR A 68 -11.65 3.35 -4.17
N LEU A 69 -12.75 3.30 -4.91
CA LEU A 69 -13.29 4.50 -5.55
C LEU A 69 -13.71 5.54 -4.53
N ALA A 70 -14.37 5.12 -3.47
CA ALA A 70 -14.80 6.04 -2.42
C ALA A 70 -13.60 6.75 -1.79
N ARG A 71 -12.51 6.00 -1.57
CA ARG A 71 -11.31 6.60 -1.00
C ARG A 71 -10.67 7.58 -1.96
N GLU A 72 -10.61 7.25 -3.25
CA GLU A 72 -10.01 8.14 -4.24
C GLU A 72 -10.82 9.42 -4.42
N LYS A 73 -12.13 9.37 -4.17
CA LYS A 73 -12.96 10.57 -4.25
C LYS A 73 -12.64 11.56 -3.16
N GLU A 74 -12.15 11.10 -2.01
CA GLU A 74 -11.76 12.03 -0.94
C GLU A 74 -10.54 12.85 -1.36
N SER A 75 -9.55 12.19 -1.92
CA SER A 75 -8.38 12.82 -2.51
C SER A 75 -7.58 11.71 -3.18
N SER A 76 -6.80 12.07 -4.18
CA SER A 76 -6.00 11.10 -4.91
C SER A 76 -4.96 10.46 -4.00
N THR A 77 -4.73 9.15 -4.17
CA THR A 77 -3.66 8.46 -3.47
C THR A 77 -2.38 8.41 -4.30
N GLY A 78 -2.36 9.07 -5.45
CA GLY A 78 -1.12 9.22 -6.22
C GLY A 78 -0.18 10.16 -5.49
N MET A 79 1.02 9.68 -5.23
CA MET A 79 2.00 10.42 -4.43
C MET A 79 3.08 11.00 -5.33
N THR A 80 4.33 10.94 -4.90
CA THR A 80 5.46 11.42 -5.70
C THR A 80 6.24 10.25 -6.25
N ASP A 81 7.14 10.52 -7.19
CA ASP A 81 8.08 9.55 -7.72
C ASP A 81 7.43 8.33 -8.38
N GLY A 82 6.22 8.49 -8.89
CA GLY A 82 5.55 7.41 -9.59
C GLY A 82 4.88 6.38 -8.72
N PHE A 83 4.65 6.68 -7.44
CA PHE A 83 3.99 5.77 -6.51
C PHE A 83 2.56 6.19 -6.22
N ALA A 84 1.65 5.22 -6.14
CA ALA A 84 0.30 5.44 -5.62
C ALA A 84 0.08 4.46 -4.48
N ILE A 85 -0.68 4.90 -3.46
CA ILE A 85 -0.96 4.06 -2.31
C ILE A 85 -2.47 3.95 -2.09
N PRO A 86 -3.19 3.34 -3.01
CA PRO A 86 -4.65 3.18 -2.84
C PRO A 86 -4.94 2.19 -1.74
N HIS A 87 -6.03 2.41 -1.03
CA HIS A 87 -6.41 1.47 0.02
C HIS A 87 -7.92 1.36 0.09
N ALA A 88 -8.37 0.20 0.57
CA ALA A 88 -9.78 -0.11 0.73
C ALA A 88 -10.00 -0.73 2.10
N GLN A 89 -11.04 -0.27 2.79
CA GLN A 89 -11.45 -0.84 4.06
C GLN A 89 -12.86 -1.34 3.89
N SER A 90 -13.08 -2.61 4.17
CA SER A 90 -14.37 -3.23 3.90
C SER A 90 -14.56 -4.51 4.71
N ALA A 91 -15.83 -4.81 5.03
CA ALA A 91 -16.16 -6.08 5.67
C ALA A 91 -15.90 -7.26 4.73
N ALA A 92 -15.78 -7.01 3.43
CA ALA A 92 -15.45 -8.08 2.48
C ALA A 92 -13.97 -8.46 2.53
N ILE A 93 -13.13 -7.67 3.18
CA ILE A 93 -11.70 -7.95 3.30
C ILE A 93 -11.48 -8.82 4.54
N LYS A 94 -10.84 -9.97 4.33
CA LYS A 94 -10.73 -10.99 5.37
C LYS A 94 -9.59 -10.73 6.35
N GLN A 95 -8.52 -10.11 5.87
CA GLN A 95 -7.35 -9.83 6.70
C GLN A 95 -6.58 -8.66 6.13
N SER A 96 -5.80 -8.01 6.96
CA SER A 96 -4.94 -6.93 6.50
C SER A 96 -3.90 -7.50 5.54
N ALA A 97 -3.71 -6.85 4.41
CA ALA A 97 -2.77 -7.31 3.41
C ALA A 97 -2.28 -6.15 2.57
N MET A 98 -1.08 -6.31 2.02
CA MET A 98 -0.51 -5.35 1.09
C MET A 98 -0.41 -6.02 -0.27
N LEU A 99 -0.74 -5.28 -1.31
CA LEU A 99 -0.60 -5.73 -2.69
C LEU A 99 0.36 -4.77 -3.38
N VAL A 100 1.24 -5.29 -4.21
CA VAL A 100 2.17 -4.46 -4.96
C VAL A 100 2.05 -4.77 -6.44
N LEU A 101 1.86 -3.72 -7.24
CA LEU A 101 1.83 -3.86 -8.70
C LEU A 101 2.94 -2.99 -9.29
N LYS A 102 3.71 -3.56 -10.22
CA LYS A 102 4.58 -2.76 -11.06
C LYS A 102 3.95 -2.75 -12.44
N LEU A 103 3.66 -1.56 -12.95
CA LEU A 103 2.92 -1.41 -14.19
C LEU A 103 3.85 -1.47 -15.38
N LYS A 104 3.37 -2.09 -16.44
CA LYS A 104 4.12 -2.15 -17.69
C LYS A 104 4.35 -0.76 -18.26
N ASN A 105 3.32 0.07 -18.22
CA ASN A 105 3.39 1.46 -18.67
C ASN A 105 2.83 2.37 -17.58
N PRO A 106 3.43 3.55 -17.38
CA PRO A 106 2.90 4.49 -16.39
C PRO A 106 1.53 5.00 -16.78
N ILE A 107 0.70 5.28 -15.78
CA ILE A 107 -0.66 5.76 -16.01
C ILE A 107 -0.93 7.00 -15.17
N ASP A 108 -1.91 7.80 -15.62
CA ASP A 108 -2.33 8.97 -14.87
C ASP A 108 -3.05 8.55 -13.61
N TRP A 109 -2.79 9.28 -12.50
CA TRP A 109 -3.43 9.00 -11.22
C TRP A 109 -3.84 10.28 -10.51
N ASN A 110 -3.60 11.41 -11.15
CA ASN A 110 -3.77 12.71 -10.53
C ASN A 110 -2.88 12.80 -9.28
N SER A 111 -1.61 12.51 -9.49
CA SER A 111 -0.65 12.40 -8.39
C SER A 111 -0.25 13.77 -7.86
N LEU A 112 0.35 13.76 -6.67
CA LEU A 112 0.74 14.95 -5.95
C LEU A 112 1.73 15.81 -6.74
N ASP A 113 2.69 15.16 -7.41
CA ASP A 113 3.70 15.88 -8.19
C ASP A 113 3.40 15.90 -9.68
N GLY A 114 2.22 15.44 -10.09
CA GLY A 114 1.82 15.45 -11.50
C GLY A 114 2.44 14.37 -12.35
N GLN A 115 3.30 13.53 -11.80
CA GLN A 115 3.92 12.47 -12.56
C GLN A 115 3.00 11.27 -12.69
N LYS A 116 3.18 10.51 -13.76
CA LYS A 116 2.43 9.27 -13.93
C LYS A 116 2.92 8.22 -12.96
N ILE A 117 2.05 7.27 -12.66
CA ILE A 117 2.31 6.23 -11.67
C ILE A 117 2.74 4.95 -12.38
N ASP A 118 3.83 4.36 -11.90
CA ASP A 118 4.29 3.07 -12.43
C ASP A 118 4.38 2.00 -11.33
N THR A 119 4.19 2.37 -10.07
CA THR A 119 4.26 1.41 -8.96
C THR A 119 3.10 1.69 -8.00
N VAL A 120 2.32 0.65 -7.74
CA VAL A 120 1.15 0.76 -6.89
C VAL A 120 1.36 -0.11 -5.65
N ILE A 121 1.26 0.50 -4.48
CA ILE A 121 1.34 -0.20 -3.20
C ILE A 121 -0.02 -0.05 -2.55
N SER A 122 -0.78 -1.13 -2.49
CA SER A 122 -2.15 -1.06 -2.02
C SER A 122 -2.30 -1.76 -0.67
N PHE A 123 -3.23 -1.26 0.13
CA PHE A 123 -3.55 -1.86 1.42
C PHE A 123 -5.01 -2.29 1.45
N LEU A 124 -5.22 -3.51 1.92
CA LEU A 124 -6.55 -4.04 2.17
C LEU A 124 -6.73 -4.12 3.67
N ILE A 125 -7.78 -3.49 4.18
CA ILE A 125 -8.00 -3.37 5.62
C ILE A 125 -9.38 -3.91 5.96
N PRO A 126 -9.49 -4.88 6.88
CA PRO A 126 -10.79 -5.32 7.36
C PRO A 126 -11.54 -4.19 8.04
N ALA A 127 -12.85 -4.20 7.95
CA ALA A 127 -13.67 -3.12 8.49
C ALA A 127 -13.44 -2.89 9.99
N LYS A 128 -13.08 -3.94 10.71
CA LYS A 128 -12.90 -3.84 12.16
C LYS A 128 -11.61 -3.18 12.58
N ASP A 129 -10.62 -3.10 11.70
CA ASP A 129 -9.27 -2.68 12.08
C ASP A 129 -9.02 -1.23 11.73
N SER A 130 -9.86 -0.33 12.27
CA SER A 130 -9.82 1.06 11.84
C SER A 130 -8.51 1.79 12.16
N LYS A 131 -7.75 1.33 13.15
CA LYS A 131 -6.49 1.99 13.49
C LYS A 131 -5.28 1.38 12.84
N THR A 132 -5.35 0.11 12.47
CA THR A 132 -4.22 -0.63 11.94
C THR A 132 -3.70 -0.02 10.65
N HIS A 133 -4.60 0.42 9.76
CA HIS A 133 -4.17 0.91 8.47
C HIS A 133 -3.33 2.17 8.56
N LEU A 134 -3.55 3.00 9.59
CA LEU A 134 -2.76 4.21 9.74
C LEU A 134 -1.28 3.88 9.98
N GLN A 135 -1.00 2.84 10.74
CA GLN A 135 0.38 2.44 10.99
C GLN A 135 1.04 1.89 9.75
N TYR A 136 0.33 1.06 9.00
CA TYR A 136 0.89 0.53 7.75
C TYR A 136 1.13 1.64 6.73
N LEU A 137 0.21 2.59 6.62
CA LEU A 137 0.38 3.72 5.71
C LEU A 137 1.55 4.60 6.13
N SER A 138 1.67 4.83 7.44
CA SER A 138 2.76 5.64 7.97
C SER A 138 4.12 4.97 7.72
N ASN A 139 4.20 3.67 7.92
CA ASN A 139 5.45 2.94 7.69
C ASN A 139 5.83 2.96 6.21
N THR A 140 4.84 2.85 5.33
CA THR A 140 5.09 2.94 3.89
C THR A 140 5.58 4.33 3.51
N ALA A 141 4.94 5.36 4.05
CA ALA A 141 5.36 6.73 3.75
C ALA A 141 6.81 6.95 4.16
N LYS A 142 7.22 6.38 5.30
CA LYS A 142 8.61 6.51 5.73
C LYS A 142 9.57 5.84 4.75
N LEU A 143 9.23 4.63 4.29
CA LEU A 143 10.07 3.94 3.32
C LEU A 143 10.21 4.75 2.04
N LEU A 144 9.15 5.38 1.61
CA LEU A 144 9.16 6.13 0.35
C LEU A 144 9.84 7.48 0.46
N THR A 145 10.41 7.82 1.62
CA THR A 145 11.28 8.98 1.74
C THR A 145 12.74 8.61 1.52
N HIS A 146 13.08 7.32 1.45
CA HIS A 146 14.46 6.88 1.30
C HIS A 146 14.77 6.63 -0.18
N LYS A 147 15.68 7.41 -0.71
CA LYS A 147 16.04 7.30 -2.13
C LYS A 147 16.52 5.91 -2.51
N ASP A 148 17.34 5.30 -1.65
CA ASP A 148 17.85 3.97 -1.93
C ASP A 148 16.73 2.96 -2.08
N PHE A 149 15.74 3.01 -1.19
CA PHE A 149 14.62 2.10 -1.24
C PHE A 149 13.84 2.31 -2.54
N ILE A 150 13.58 3.57 -2.88
CA ILE A 150 12.84 3.90 -4.10
C ILE A 150 13.56 3.34 -5.32
N GLU A 151 14.86 3.58 -5.42
CA GLU A 151 15.63 3.13 -6.57
C GLU A 151 15.63 1.62 -6.69
N LYS A 152 15.84 0.93 -5.58
CA LYS A 152 15.84 -0.52 -5.60
C LYS A 152 14.49 -1.09 -5.97
N LEU A 153 13.42 -0.47 -5.47
CA LEU A 153 12.08 -0.93 -5.81
C LEU A 153 11.78 -0.71 -7.29
N LYS A 154 12.21 0.43 -7.83
CA LYS A 154 12.01 0.71 -9.25
C LYS A 154 12.79 -0.26 -10.14
N GLU A 155 13.97 -0.68 -9.69
CA GLU A 155 14.81 -1.58 -10.46
C GLU A 155 14.45 -3.03 -10.29
N ALA A 156 13.71 -3.39 -9.26
CA ALA A 156 13.37 -4.78 -8.98
C ALA A 156 12.56 -5.38 -10.12
N LYS A 157 12.90 -6.61 -10.52
CA LYS A 157 12.29 -7.25 -11.67
C LYS A 157 11.53 -8.51 -11.33
N THR A 158 11.54 -8.94 -10.09
CA THR A 158 10.80 -10.14 -9.68
C THR A 158 10.06 -9.87 -8.39
N PRO A 159 8.96 -10.58 -8.14
CA PRO A 159 8.25 -10.45 -6.86
C PRO A 159 9.15 -10.77 -5.68
N GLU A 160 10.08 -11.74 -5.83
CA GLU A 160 10.99 -12.09 -4.75
C GLU A 160 11.91 -10.94 -4.37
N GLU A 161 12.42 -10.22 -5.37
CA GLU A 161 13.26 -9.06 -5.09
C GLU A 161 12.48 -7.98 -4.35
N ILE A 162 11.24 -7.75 -4.74
CA ILE A 162 10.40 -6.76 -4.09
C ILE A 162 10.12 -7.16 -2.65
N LYS A 163 9.79 -8.43 -2.43
CA LYS A 163 9.52 -8.93 -1.10
C LYS A 163 10.73 -8.72 -0.18
N LYS A 164 11.94 -9.01 -0.67
CA LYS A 164 13.15 -8.83 0.12
C LYS A 164 13.36 -7.39 0.53
N LEU A 165 13.04 -6.45 -0.35
CA LEU A 165 13.18 -5.04 -0.01
C LEU A 165 12.28 -4.66 1.16
N PHE A 166 11.03 -5.11 1.14
CA PHE A 166 10.12 -4.82 2.23
C PHE A 166 10.47 -5.57 3.50
N ASP A 167 11.17 -6.70 3.38
CA ASP A 167 11.63 -7.45 4.54
C ASP A 167 12.89 -6.84 5.17
N GLY A 168 13.48 -5.87 4.50
CA GLY A 168 14.70 -5.23 5.01
C GLY A 168 15.97 -5.99 4.67
N GLU A 169 15.92 -6.81 3.64
CA GLU A 169 17.09 -7.61 3.26
C GLU A 169 17.83 -7.09 2.04
#